data_116badedd859287fa7890cd507ac185e
#
_entry.id   116badedd859287fa7890cd507ac185e
#
_cell.length_a   1.000
_cell.length_b   1.000
_cell.length_c   1.000
_cell.angle_alpha   90.00
_cell.angle_beta   90.00
_cell.angle_gamma   90.00
#
_symmetry.space_group_name_H-M   'P 1'
#
loop_
_entity.id
_entity.type
_entity.pdbx_description
1 polymer ?
#
loop_
_entity_poly.entity_id
_entity_poly.type
_entity_poly.pdbx_seq_one_letter_code
_entity_poly.pdbx_strand_id
1 'polypeptide(L)'
;VWAEMPSGRIFSTELVEALTSEWIDLVKRDRGHPSVMAWVPFNESWGVWHQAVRPVQRAFVDGVVGLTKALDSSRCVVGNDGWEFSSGDLWTLHLYFENRDIATRLDELIADPSKSVTDEYGGHKRAGALPAAAAEGLPILLTECGGIGFGRYSDSDFSYGDIPQSEEALEEHIRKITDMIDTAGSLQGFVWTQLTDIQQEINGLLYFDRTPKLPLASINALMTAIGSKRDRSGRLNQGS
;
A
#
# COMPACT_ATOMS: atom_id res chain seq x y z
N VAL A 1 4.30 13.15 1.29
CA VAL A 1 3.01 12.68 1.84
C VAL A 1 2.22 11.97 0.74
N TRP A 2 1.66 10.83 1.07
CA TRP A 2 0.70 10.07 0.30
C TRP A 2 -0.68 10.46 0.84
N ALA A 3 -1.43 11.29 0.11
CA ALA A 3 -2.66 11.90 0.63
C ALA A 3 -3.85 10.98 0.34
N GLU A 4 -4.27 10.27 1.37
CA GLU A 4 -5.33 9.27 1.30
C GLU A 4 -6.63 9.78 1.91
N MET A 5 -7.75 9.46 1.25
CA MET A 5 -9.09 9.77 1.72
C MET A 5 -9.58 8.71 2.72
N PRO A 6 -10.17 9.09 3.85
CA PRO A 6 -10.87 8.14 4.70
C PRO A 6 -11.95 7.38 3.92
N SER A 7 -11.94 6.06 4.02
CA SER A 7 -12.81 5.20 3.23
C SER A 7 -14.24 5.12 3.80
N GLY A 8 -15.21 5.07 2.90
CA GLY A 8 -16.57 4.68 3.26
C GLY A 8 -16.72 3.17 3.41
N ARG A 9 -17.81 2.72 4.05
CA ARG A 9 -18.06 1.27 4.24
C ARG A 9 -19.04 0.68 3.24
N ILE A 10 -20.05 1.44 2.84
CA ILE A 10 -21.19 0.95 2.05
C ILE A 10 -21.35 1.87 0.85
N PHE A 11 -21.39 1.28 -0.35
CA PHE A 11 -21.66 2.02 -1.58
C PHE A 11 -23.13 2.47 -1.61
N SER A 12 -23.34 3.77 -1.67
CA SER A 12 -24.65 4.41 -1.79
C SER A 12 -24.53 5.75 -2.49
N THR A 13 -25.66 6.37 -2.85
CA THR A 13 -25.68 7.72 -3.42
C THR A 13 -25.10 8.74 -2.44
N GLU A 14 -25.44 8.61 -1.16
CA GLU A 14 -24.94 9.48 -0.08
C GLU A 14 -23.42 9.37 0.06
N LEU A 15 -22.84 8.15 -0.07
CA LEU A 15 -21.40 7.99 -0.08
C LEU A 15 -20.77 8.70 -1.28
N VAL A 16 -21.34 8.52 -2.48
CA VAL A 16 -20.82 9.15 -3.69
C VAL A 16 -20.80 10.67 -3.54
N GLU A 17 -21.89 11.26 -3.05
CA GLU A 17 -22.00 12.70 -2.82
C GLU A 17 -21.03 13.20 -1.75
N ALA A 18 -21.01 12.58 -0.59
CA ALA A 18 -20.16 12.98 0.53
C ALA A 18 -18.68 12.85 0.19
N LEU A 19 -18.26 11.67 -0.27
CA LEU A 19 -16.85 11.43 -0.60
C LEU A 19 -16.36 12.38 -1.71
N THR A 20 -17.16 12.61 -2.75
CA THR A 20 -16.78 13.53 -3.83
C THR A 20 -16.61 14.96 -3.31
N SER A 21 -17.54 15.44 -2.48
CA SER A 21 -17.47 16.78 -1.92
C SER A 21 -16.24 16.97 -1.02
N GLU A 22 -16.04 16.06 -0.07
CA GLU A 22 -14.92 16.11 0.87
C GLU A 22 -13.57 15.94 0.16
N TRP A 23 -13.51 15.08 -0.87
CA TRP A 23 -12.32 14.90 -1.68
C TRP A 23 -11.91 16.17 -2.44
N ILE A 24 -12.87 16.84 -3.04
CA ILE A 24 -12.63 18.13 -3.71
C ILE A 24 -12.03 19.14 -2.72
N ASP A 25 -12.57 19.22 -1.53
CA ASP A 25 -12.10 20.18 -0.52
C ASP A 25 -10.71 19.79 0.01
N LEU A 26 -10.43 18.50 0.20
CA LEU A 26 -9.12 17.99 0.57
C LEU A 26 -8.07 18.35 -0.49
N VAL A 27 -8.33 18.05 -1.76
CA VAL A 27 -7.39 18.38 -2.85
C VAL A 27 -7.16 19.89 -2.96
N LYS A 28 -8.22 20.71 -2.88
CA LYS A 28 -8.09 22.17 -2.90
C LYS A 28 -7.26 22.72 -1.74
N ARG A 29 -7.45 22.16 -0.54
CA ARG A 29 -6.69 22.56 0.65
C ARG A 29 -5.21 22.22 0.50
N ASP A 30 -4.90 21.00 0.04
CA ASP A 30 -3.57 20.42 0.18
C ASP A 30 -2.70 20.50 -1.10
N ARG A 31 -3.28 20.79 -2.28
CA ARG A 31 -2.52 20.87 -3.54
C ARG A 31 -1.43 21.95 -3.57
N GLY A 32 -1.46 22.93 -2.66
CA GLY A 32 -0.39 23.92 -2.48
C GLY A 32 0.82 23.40 -1.71
N HIS A 33 0.75 22.20 -1.12
CA HIS A 33 1.84 21.66 -0.31
C HIS A 33 2.77 20.79 -1.16
N PRO A 34 4.05 21.16 -1.35
CA PRO A 34 4.98 20.39 -2.17
C PRO A 34 5.32 19.01 -1.58
N SER A 35 5.05 18.78 -0.30
CA SER A 35 5.23 17.49 0.36
C SER A 35 4.20 16.43 -0.07
N VAL A 36 3.05 16.81 -0.63
CA VAL A 36 2.09 15.85 -1.18
C VAL A 36 2.63 15.34 -2.51
N MET A 37 2.83 14.03 -2.62
CA MET A 37 3.38 13.36 -3.81
C MET A 37 2.30 12.71 -4.68
N ALA A 38 1.29 12.14 -4.05
CA ALA A 38 0.22 11.42 -4.73
C ALA A 38 -1.12 11.62 -4.03
N TRP A 39 -2.19 11.49 -4.80
CA TRP A 39 -3.59 11.53 -4.37
C TRP A 39 -4.17 10.11 -4.39
N VAL A 40 -4.79 9.70 -3.28
CA VAL A 40 -5.33 8.34 -3.09
C VAL A 40 -6.78 8.41 -2.61
N PRO A 41 -7.76 8.47 -3.52
CA PRO A 41 -9.18 8.61 -3.15
C PRO A 41 -9.80 7.34 -2.57
N PHE A 42 -9.27 6.16 -2.90
CA PHE A 42 -9.78 4.89 -2.38
C PHE A 42 -8.64 4.00 -1.92
N ASN A 43 -8.88 3.29 -0.83
CA ASN A 43 -7.99 2.27 -0.29
C ASN A 43 -8.72 0.93 -0.22
N GLU A 44 -8.08 -0.14 -0.71
CA GLU A 44 -8.50 -1.53 -0.52
C GLU A 44 -9.97 -1.81 -0.88
N SER A 45 -10.47 -1.11 -1.88
CA SER A 45 -11.88 -1.20 -2.33
C SER A 45 -12.93 -0.88 -1.27
N TRP A 46 -12.53 -0.29 -0.12
CA TRP A 46 -13.49 0.14 0.89
C TRP A 46 -14.51 1.12 0.31
N GLY A 47 -15.79 0.86 0.55
CA GLY A 47 -16.91 1.63 -0.03
C GLY A 47 -17.25 1.28 -1.47
N VAL A 48 -16.36 0.57 -2.20
CA VAL A 48 -16.55 0.14 -3.60
C VAL A 48 -16.27 -1.37 -3.77
N TRP A 49 -16.62 -2.16 -2.76
CA TRP A 49 -16.31 -3.58 -2.61
C TRP A 49 -16.58 -4.48 -3.82
N HIS A 50 -17.46 -4.05 -4.71
CA HIS A 50 -17.90 -4.83 -5.86
C HIS A 50 -17.48 -4.19 -7.19
N GLN A 51 -16.47 -3.30 -7.20
CA GLN A 51 -16.02 -2.65 -8.43
C GLN A 51 -15.59 -3.65 -9.52
N ALA A 52 -15.12 -4.84 -9.15
CA ALA A 52 -14.77 -5.90 -10.09
C ALA A 52 -15.97 -6.42 -10.91
N VAL A 53 -17.19 -6.39 -10.33
CA VAL A 53 -18.40 -6.99 -10.91
C VAL A 53 -19.56 -6.01 -11.07
N ARG A 54 -19.45 -4.79 -10.51
CA ARG A 54 -20.47 -3.74 -10.61
C ARG A 54 -19.92 -2.51 -11.34
N PRO A 55 -20.26 -2.31 -12.61
CA PRO A 55 -19.75 -1.20 -13.41
C PRO A 55 -19.96 0.19 -12.79
N VAL A 56 -21.05 0.38 -12.03
CA VAL A 56 -21.34 1.66 -11.37
C VAL A 56 -20.30 2.02 -10.31
N GLN A 57 -19.79 1.04 -9.54
CA GLN A 57 -18.76 1.28 -8.53
C GLN A 57 -17.41 1.56 -9.19
N ARG A 58 -17.09 0.83 -10.25
CA ARG A 58 -15.88 1.08 -11.05
C ARG A 58 -15.93 2.47 -11.70
N ALA A 59 -17.07 2.86 -12.29
CA ALA A 59 -17.26 4.17 -12.88
C ALA A 59 -17.09 5.30 -11.84
N PHE A 60 -17.45 5.06 -10.59
CA PHE A 60 -17.21 6.01 -9.52
C PHE A 60 -15.71 6.18 -9.24
N VAL A 61 -14.96 5.09 -9.09
CA VAL A 61 -13.49 5.14 -8.91
C VAL A 61 -12.84 5.89 -10.06
N ASP A 62 -13.13 5.48 -11.31
CA ASP A 62 -12.55 6.09 -12.52
C ASP A 62 -12.94 7.58 -12.66
N GLY A 63 -14.17 7.93 -12.28
CA GLY A 63 -14.67 9.30 -12.27
C GLY A 63 -13.94 10.19 -11.27
N VAL A 64 -13.65 9.66 -10.06
CA VAL A 64 -12.89 10.41 -9.04
C VAL A 64 -11.43 10.58 -9.46
N VAL A 65 -10.82 9.59 -10.12
CA VAL A 65 -9.48 9.74 -10.73
C VAL A 65 -9.46 10.89 -11.74
N GLY A 66 -10.42 10.91 -12.67
CA GLY A 66 -10.54 11.99 -13.66
C GLY A 66 -10.77 13.37 -13.03
N LEU A 67 -11.62 13.43 -12.00
CA LEU A 67 -11.87 14.65 -11.23
C LEU A 67 -10.60 15.15 -10.54
N THR A 68 -9.84 14.24 -9.91
CA THR A 68 -8.59 14.58 -9.23
C THR A 68 -7.58 15.18 -10.18
N LYS A 69 -7.40 14.59 -11.37
CA LYS A 69 -6.53 15.11 -12.42
C LYS A 69 -6.97 16.48 -12.95
N ALA A 70 -8.26 16.74 -12.98
CA ALA A 70 -8.78 18.05 -13.35
C ALA A 70 -8.54 19.13 -12.26
N LEU A 71 -8.49 18.74 -10.99
CA LEU A 71 -8.21 19.62 -9.86
C LEU A 71 -6.70 19.86 -9.68
N ASP A 72 -5.89 18.84 -9.92
CA ASP A 72 -4.43 18.86 -9.82
C ASP A 72 -3.79 17.91 -10.85
N SER A 73 -3.32 18.48 -11.95
CA SER A 73 -2.62 17.73 -13.01
C SER A 73 -1.13 17.52 -12.75
N SER A 74 -0.60 18.03 -11.63
CA SER A 74 0.84 18.03 -11.35
C SER A 74 1.32 16.81 -10.57
N ARG A 75 0.40 16.03 -10.00
CA ARG A 75 0.70 14.88 -9.13
C ARG A 75 0.07 13.60 -9.65
N CYS A 76 0.68 12.48 -9.28
CA CYS A 76 0.12 11.16 -9.54
C CYS A 76 -1.19 10.94 -8.77
N VAL A 77 -2.09 10.18 -9.39
CA VAL A 77 -3.33 9.71 -8.77
C VAL A 77 -3.31 8.19 -8.73
N VAL A 78 -3.55 7.64 -7.56
CA VAL A 78 -3.80 6.21 -7.34
C VAL A 78 -5.30 6.02 -7.21
N GLY A 79 -5.94 5.32 -8.13
CA GLY A 79 -7.41 5.20 -8.15
C GLY A 79 -7.94 4.44 -6.95
N ASN A 80 -7.42 3.25 -6.74
CA ASN A 80 -7.71 2.38 -5.58
C ASN A 80 -6.39 1.76 -5.14
N ASP A 81 -5.95 2.06 -3.93
CA ASP A 81 -4.67 1.58 -3.42
C ASP A 81 -4.76 0.10 -3.00
N GLY A 82 -3.72 -0.65 -3.27
CA GLY A 82 -3.49 -2.00 -2.77
C GLY A 82 -3.92 -3.14 -3.66
N TRP A 83 -5.08 -3.07 -4.31
CA TRP A 83 -5.61 -4.09 -5.21
C TRP A 83 -6.71 -3.57 -6.14
N GLU A 84 -7.20 -4.45 -7.04
CA GLU A 84 -8.29 -4.14 -7.98
C GLU A 84 -8.07 -2.82 -8.73
N PHE A 85 -6.82 -2.58 -9.18
CA PHE A 85 -6.49 -1.40 -9.99
C PHE A 85 -7.43 -1.29 -11.19
N SER A 86 -8.07 -0.14 -11.38
CA SER A 86 -8.91 0.16 -12.53
C SER A 86 -8.35 1.29 -13.37
N SER A 87 -7.89 2.35 -12.74
CA SER A 87 -7.32 3.54 -13.38
C SER A 87 -6.39 4.28 -12.42
N GLY A 88 -5.46 5.07 -12.96
CA GLY A 88 -4.49 5.84 -12.19
C GLY A 88 -3.15 5.92 -12.89
N ASP A 89 -2.17 6.54 -12.24
CA ASP A 89 -0.82 6.74 -12.77
C ASP A 89 0.18 5.74 -12.20
N LEU A 90 -0.17 5.06 -11.10
CA LEU A 90 0.67 4.10 -10.40
C LEU A 90 -0.12 2.82 -10.17
N TRP A 91 0.52 1.67 -10.37
CA TRP A 91 -0.03 0.38 -9.98
C TRP A 91 0.49 0.04 -8.58
N THR A 92 -0.39 0.07 -7.60
CA THR A 92 -0.05 -0.11 -6.19
C THR A 92 -0.56 -1.44 -5.66
N LEU A 93 0.21 -2.05 -4.77
CA LEU A 93 -0.08 -3.36 -4.21
C LEU A 93 0.12 -3.35 -2.69
N HIS A 94 -0.77 -4.03 -1.97
CA HIS A 94 -0.63 -4.34 -0.55
C HIS A 94 -0.26 -5.81 -0.39
N LEU A 95 0.92 -6.07 0.12
CA LEU A 95 1.44 -7.43 0.32
C LEU A 95 1.97 -7.59 1.75
N TYR A 96 1.24 -8.33 2.56
CA TYR A 96 1.60 -8.69 3.93
C TYR A 96 1.99 -10.17 3.98
N PHE A 97 3.26 -10.47 3.70
CA PHE A 97 3.70 -11.87 3.64
C PHE A 97 4.87 -12.14 4.56
N GLU A 98 4.72 -13.17 5.36
CA GLU A 98 5.80 -13.71 6.19
C GLU A 98 6.61 -14.81 5.50
N ASN A 99 5.98 -15.51 4.54
CA ASN A 99 6.53 -16.78 4.02
C ASN A 99 6.57 -16.89 2.49
N ARG A 100 6.25 -15.85 1.74
CA ARG A 100 6.32 -15.87 0.27
C ARG A 100 7.32 -14.84 -0.23
N ASP A 101 8.10 -15.24 -1.22
CA ASP A 101 9.00 -14.35 -1.92
C ASP A 101 8.21 -13.26 -2.67
N ILE A 102 8.40 -12.01 -2.23
CA ILE A 102 7.74 -10.82 -2.82
C ILE A 102 8.10 -10.72 -4.31
N ALA A 103 9.34 -10.99 -4.69
CA ALA A 103 9.78 -10.91 -6.07
C ALA A 103 9.02 -11.89 -6.96
N THR A 104 8.93 -13.16 -6.54
CA THR A 104 8.14 -14.20 -7.25
C THR A 104 6.67 -13.79 -7.37
N ARG A 105 6.11 -13.23 -6.30
CA ARG A 105 4.70 -12.80 -6.30
C ARG A 105 4.45 -11.64 -7.24
N LEU A 106 5.36 -10.68 -7.30
CA LEU A 106 5.29 -9.56 -8.24
C LEU A 106 5.42 -10.04 -9.68
N ASP A 107 6.34 -10.94 -9.97
CA ASP A 107 6.50 -11.52 -11.31
C ASP A 107 5.22 -12.24 -11.78
N GLU A 108 4.55 -12.97 -10.87
CA GLU A 108 3.26 -13.57 -11.15
C GLU A 108 2.16 -12.55 -11.47
N LEU A 109 2.08 -11.44 -10.71
CA LEU A 109 1.09 -10.39 -10.90
C LEU A 109 1.39 -9.56 -12.16
N ILE A 110 2.65 -9.33 -12.48
CA ILE A 110 3.06 -8.65 -13.72
C ILE A 110 2.68 -9.50 -14.94
N ALA A 111 2.90 -10.83 -14.86
CA ALA A 111 2.53 -11.75 -15.92
C ALA A 111 1.00 -11.89 -16.09
N ASP A 112 0.26 -11.79 -14.99
CA ASP A 112 -1.20 -11.85 -14.97
C ASP A 112 -1.77 -10.97 -13.85
N PRO A 113 -2.06 -9.70 -14.14
CA PRO A 113 -2.61 -8.77 -13.14
C PRO A 113 -3.97 -9.16 -12.56
N SER A 114 -4.69 -10.08 -13.21
CA SER A 114 -5.96 -10.60 -12.70
C SER A 114 -5.80 -11.61 -11.55
N LYS A 115 -4.58 -12.08 -11.30
CA LYS A 115 -4.30 -12.95 -10.15
C LYS A 115 -4.60 -12.24 -8.84
N SER A 116 -5.01 -13.04 -7.85
CA SER A 116 -5.34 -12.54 -6.54
C SER A 116 -4.11 -12.02 -5.81
N VAL A 117 -4.20 -10.82 -5.24
CA VAL A 117 -3.20 -10.24 -4.33
C VAL A 117 -3.38 -10.80 -2.92
N THR A 118 -4.64 -11.01 -2.50
CA THR A 118 -5.00 -11.53 -1.18
C THR A 118 -5.49 -12.95 -1.27
N ASP A 119 -5.23 -13.76 -0.25
CA ASP A 119 -5.75 -15.13 -0.21
C ASP A 119 -7.27 -15.15 0.03
N GLU A 120 -7.78 -14.39 1.00
CA GLU A 120 -9.22 -14.09 1.18
C GLU A 120 -9.35 -12.90 2.15
N TYR A 121 -9.82 -11.76 1.68
CA TYR A 121 -10.19 -10.65 2.54
C TYR A 121 -11.67 -10.31 2.33
N GLY A 122 -12.46 -10.35 3.42
CA GLY A 122 -13.91 -10.13 3.34
C GLY A 122 -14.65 -11.20 2.52
N GLY A 123 -14.12 -12.43 2.46
CA GLY A 123 -14.72 -13.55 1.70
C GLY A 123 -14.50 -13.49 0.19
N HIS A 124 -13.66 -12.60 -0.31
CA HIS A 124 -13.37 -12.45 -1.74
C HIS A 124 -11.88 -12.35 -1.99
N LYS A 125 -11.40 -13.03 -3.03
CA LYS A 125 -10.07 -12.84 -3.57
C LYS A 125 -10.01 -11.51 -4.31
N ARG A 126 -8.98 -10.70 -4.03
CA ARG A 126 -8.78 -9.40 -4.66
C ARG A 126 -7.71 -9.49 -5.73
N ALA A 127 -8.05 -9.14 -6.97
CA ALA A 127 -7.11 -9.12 -8.08
C ALA A 127 -6.10 -7.96 -7.94
N GLY A 128 -4.93 -8.08 -8.54
CA GLY A 128 -3.97 -6.97 -8.62
C GLY A 128 -4.50 -5.84 -9.50
N ALA A 129 -5.12 -6.19 -10.64
CA ALA A 129 -5.81 -5.26 -11.50
C ALA A 129 -7.11 -5.85 -12.05
N LEU A 130 -8.08 -5.00 -12.35
CA LEU A 130 -9.35 -5.41 -12.94
C LEU A 130 -9.20 -5.68 -14.44
N PRO A 131 -10.07 -6.51 -15.03
CA PRO A 131 -10.09 -6.72 -16.47
C PRO A 131 -10.21 -5.39 -17.23
N ALA A 132 -9.44 -5.26 -18.32
CA ALA A 132 -9.33 -4.06 -19.14
C ALA A 132 -8.71 -2.82 -18.45
N ALA A 133 -8.15 -2.96 -17.26
CA ALA A 133 -7.33 -1.91 -16.66
C ALA A 133 -5.96 -1.86 -17.34
N ALA A 134 -5.48 -0.65 -17.66
CA ALA A 134 -4.17 -0.45 -18.29
C ALA A 134 -3.07 -0.36 -17.22
N ALA A 135 -2.76 -1.47 -16.57
CA ALA A 135 -1.68 -1.54 -15.55
C ALA A 135 -0.29 -1.76 -16.18
N GLU A 136 -0.23 -2.28 -17.41
CA GLU A 136 1.03 -2.58 -18.10
C GLU A 136 1.87 -1.32 -18.32
N GLY A 137 3.14 -1.40 -17.92
CA GLY A 137 4.10 -0.30 -18.08
C GLY A 137 3.98 0.82 -17.04
N LEU A 138 3.02 0.76 -16.12
CA LEU A 138 2.97 1.69 -15.00
C LEU A 138 4.05 1.39 -13.96
N PRO A 139 4.54 2.41 -13.24
CA PRO A 139 5.36 2.18 -12.06
C PRO A 139 4.62 1.35 -11.01
N ILE A 140 5.30 0.33 -10.47
CA ILE A 140 4.73 -0.57 -9.46
C ILE A 140 5.27 -0.17 -8.09
N LEU A 141 4.38 0.10 -7.14
CA LEU A 141 4.73 0.41 -5.77
C LEU A 141 4.08 -0.58 -4.80
N LEU A 142 4.85 -1.00 -3.82
CA LEU A 142 4.34 -1.76 -2.68
C LEU A 142 3.93 -0.75 -1.59
N THR A 143 2.67 -0.34 -1.60
CA THR A 143 2.19 0.77 -0.78
C THR A 143 1.78 0.37 0.63
N GLU A 144 1.62 -0.94 0.87
CA GLU A 144 1.58 -1.49 2.21
C GLU A 144 2.34 -2.81 2.26
N CYS A 145 3.24 -2.91 3.24
CA CYS A 145 3.98 -4.12 3.56
C CYS A 145 4.48 -4.04 5.00
N GLY A 146 5.05 -5.12 5.50
CA GLY A 146 5.46 -5.23 6.90
C GLY A 146 4.37 -5.85 7.72
N GLY A 147 3.61 -5.05 8.45
CA GLY A 147 2.47 -5.55 9.24
C GLY A 147 2.86 -6.46 10.40
N ILE A 148 4.12 -6.45 10.84
CA ILE A 148 4.64 -7.32 11.89
C ILE A 148 4.27 -6.75 13.26
N GLY A 149 3.45 -7.49 14.02
CA GLY A 149 3.11 -7.12 15.39
C GLY A 149 4.27 -7.33 16.36
N PHE A 150 4.35 -6.49 17.38
CA PHE A 150 5.27 -6.71 18.52
C PHE A 150 4.76 -5.99 19.76
N GLY A 151 4.79 -6.71 20.90
CA GLY A 151 4.30 -6.17 22.16
C GLY A 151 2.77 -6.20 22.22
N ARG A 152 2.20 -7.20 22.89
CA ARG A 152 0.75 -7.34 23.07
C ARG A 152 0.30 -6.64 24.33
N TYR A 153 -0.76 -5.84 24.24
CA TYR A 153 -1.36 -5.12 25.37
C TYR A 153 -2.73 -5.68 25.76
N SER A 154 -3.46 -6.30 24.81
CA SER A 154 -4.80 -6.83 25.04
C SER A 154 -5.11 -8.00 24.10
N ASP A 155 -6.21 -8.71 24.39
CA ASP A 155 -6.68 -9.80 23.52
C ASP A 155 -7.29 -9.33 22.20
N SER A 156 -7.59 -8.04 22.08
CA SER A 156 -8.08 -7.42 20.85
C SER A 156 -6.97 -6.93 19.93
N ASP A 157 -5.70 -6.99 20.36
CA ASP A 157 -4.57 -6.54 19.57
C ASP A 157 -4.36 -7.45 18.35
N PHE A 158 -4.02 -6.83 17.25
CA PHE A 158 -3.98 -7.46 15.95
C PHE A 158 -2.74 -7.04 15.17
N SER A 159 -2.25 -7.96 14.33
CA SER A 159 -1.23 -7.71 13.33
C SER A 159 -1.54 -8.53 12.08
N TYR A 160 -0.94 -8.17 10.95
CA TYR A 160 -1.15 -8.89 9.68
C TYR A 160 -0.38 -10.21 9.60
N GLY A 161 0.50 -10.48 10.53
CA GLY A 161 1.30 -11.69 10.57
C GLY A 161 1.61 -12.17 12.00
N ASP A 162 2.57 -13.08 12.12
CA ASP A 162 3.03 -13.60 13.41
C ASP A 162 3.57 -12.49 14.31
N ILE A 163 3.41 -12.66 15.60
CA ILE A 163 3.92 -11.73 16.61
C ILE A 163 5.23 -12.30 17.17
N PRO A 164 6.40 -11.75 16.77
CA PRO A 164 7.68 -12.14 17.32
C PRO A 164 7.73 -12.00 18.84
N GLN A 165 8.41 -12.93 19.50
CA GLN A 165 8.47 -12.98 20.97
C GLN A 165 9.72 -12.31 21.55
N SER A 166 10.63 -11.82 20.69
CA SER A 166 11.83 -11.08 21.12
C SER A 166 12.19 -10.00 20.09
N GLU A 167 12.99 -9.03 20.52
CA GLU A 167 13.50 -7.95 19.66
C GLU A 167 14.36 -8.52 18.50
N GLU A 168 15.15 -9.56 18.76
CA GLU A 168 15.98 -10.22 17.75
C GLU A 168 15.11 -10.89 16.69
N ALA A 169 14.00 -11.54 17.09
CA ALA A 169 13.06 -12.14 16.15
C ALA A 169 12.32 -11.07 15.34
N LEU A 170 11.95 -9.94 15.95
CA LEU A 170 11.36 -8.81 15.24
C LEU A 170 12.35 -8.23 14.21
N GLU A 171 13.59 -7.99 14.60
CA GLU A 171 14.63 -7.49 13.69
C GLU A 171 14.85 -8.43 12.52
N GLU A 172 14.88 -9.74 12.75
CA GLU A 172 15.04 -10.74 11.69
C GLU A 172 13.84 -10.77 10.73
N HIS A 173 12.59 -10.63 11.23
CA HIS A 173 11.42 -10.55 10.37
C HIS A 173 11.45 -9.30 9.49
N ILE A 174 11.78 -8.14 10.07
CA ILE A 174 11.92 -6.89 9.30
C ILE A 174 13.01 -7.07 8.23
N ARG A 175 14.16 -7.66 8.58
CA ARG A 175 15.27 -7.93 7.66
C ARG A 175 14.83 -8.79 6.48
N LYS A 176 14.10 -9.87 6.73
CA LYS A 176 13.58 -10.74 5.65
C LYS A 176 12.72 -9.98 4.66
N ILE A 177 11.79 -9.16 5.15
CA ILE A 177 10.90 -8.38 4.27
C ILE A 177 11.70 -7.32 3.51
N THR A 178 12.62 -6.60 4.16
CA THR A 178 13.45 -5.60 3.49
C THR A 178 14.36 -6.20 2.44
N ASP A 179 14.92 -7.39 2.69
CA ASP A 179 15.73 -8.14 1.70
C ASP A 179 14.87 -8.59 0.51
N MET A 180 13.64 -9.06 0.73
CA MET A 180 12.71 -9.40 -0.36
C MET A 180 12.35 -8.18 -1.21
N ILE A 181 12.08 -7.03 -0.59
CA ILE A 181 11.81 -5.77 -1.30
C ILE A 181 13.04 -5.34 -2.11
N ASP A 182 14.23 -5.44 -1.54
CA ASP A 182 15.48 -5.06 -2.22
C ASP A 182 15.77 -5.93 -3.45
N THR A 183 15.39 -7.21 -3.40
CA THR A 183 15.56 -8.15 -4.53
C THR A 183 14.46 -8.01 -5.60
N ALA A 184 13.32 -7.45 -5.28
CA ALA A 184 12.19 -7.28 -6.20
C ALA A 184 12.46 -6.17 -7.23
N GLY A 185 13.15 -6.50 -8.31
CA GLY A 185 13.66 -5.56 -9.33
C GLY A 185 12.61 -4.73 -10.04
N SER A 186 11.34 -5.17 -10.06
CA SER A 186 10.21 -4.47 -10.67
C SER A 186 9.61 -3.37 -9.82
N LEU A 187 9.90 -3.30 -8.51
CA LEU A 187 9.41 -2.27 -7.61
C LEU A 187 10.17 -0.95 -7.80
N GLN A 188 9.43 0.15 -7.88
CA GLN A 188 9.95 1.50 -7.88
C GLN A 188 9.92 2.17 -6.51
N GLY A 189 9.17 1.61 -5.55
CA GLY A 189 9.12 2.12 -4.18
C GLY A 189 8.26 1.25 -3.27
N PHE A 190 8.31 1.58 -1.99
CA PHE A 190 7.49 0.91 -0.98
C PHE A 190 7.11 1.88 0.16
N VAL A 191 6.06 1.53 0.88
CA VAL A 191 5.66 2.16 2.14
C VAL A 191 5.53 1.06 3.20
N TRP A 192 6.18 1.25 4.33
CA TRP A 192 6.11 0.32 5.45
C TRP A 192 4.89 0.58 6.31
N THR A 193 4.10 -0.45 6.56
CA THR A 193 2.92 -0.40 7.43
C THR A 193 3.25 -1.05 8.76
N GLN A 194 3.48 -0.24 9.83
CA GLN A 194 3.33 1.20 9.83
C GLN A 194 4.39 1.87 10.71
N LEU A 195 4.37 3.20 10.82
CA LEU A 195 5.35 3.91 11.63
C LEU A 195 5.11 3.72 13.14
N THR A 196 3.86 3.88 13.60
CA THR A 196 3.48 3.75 15.01
C THR A 196 2.29 2.82 15.15
N ASP A 197 2.17 2.14 16.27
CA ASP A 197 0.95 1.43 16.64
C ASP A 197 -0.25 2.37 16.66
N ILE A 198 -1.41 1.89 16.22
CA ILE A 198 -2.67 2.63 16.22
C ILE A 198 -3.78 1.77 16.83
N GLN A 199 -4.30 2.19 17.96
CA GLN A 199 -5.35 1.47 18.69
C GLN A 199 -4.97 -0.01 18.88
N GLN A 200 -5.75 -0.95 18.32
CA GLN A 200 -5.49 -2.39 18.41
C GLN A 200 -4.46 -2.92 17.39
N GLU A 201 -4.03 -2.12 16.42
CA GLU A 201 -2.99 -2.52 15.47
C GLU A 201 -1.60 -2.31 16.08
N ILE A 202 -0.92 -3.42 16.38
CA ILE A 202 0.38 -3.43 17.05
C ILE A 202 1.56 -3.68 16.09
N ASN A 203 1.43 -3.25 14.85
CA ASN A 203 2.38 -3.49 13.75
C ASN A 203 3.25 -2.28 13.38
N GLY A 204 3.29 -1.25 14.24
CA GLY A 204 4.19 -0.12 14.09
C GLY A 204 5.67 -0.49 14.31
N LEU A 205 6.59 0.26 13.72
CA LEU A 205 8.02 0.24 14.09
C LEU A 205 8.25 0.90 15.46
N LEU A 206 7.31 1.75 15.86
CA LEU A 206 7.27 2.42 17.16
C LEU A 206 5.99 2.00 17.89
N TYR A 207 6.05 1.99 19.21
CA TYR A 207 4.87 1.85 20.06
C TYR A 207 3.91 3.03 19.92
N PHE A 208 2.71 2.92 20.46
CA PHE A 208 1.69 3.99 20.43
C PHE A 208 2.20 5.32 21.01
N ASP A 209 3.04 5.28 22.04
CA ASP A 209 3.68 6.44 22.65
C ASP A 209 4.90 6.96 21.85
N ARG A 210 5.20 6.34 20.70
CA ARG A 210 6.32 6.63 19.81
C ARG A 210 7.69 6.20 20.32
N THR A 211 7.77 5.41 21.38
CA THR A 211 9.02 4.76 21.73
C THR A 211 9.37 3.69 20.70
N PRO A 212 10.63 3.56 20.27
CA PRO A 212 11.03 2.56 19.29
C PRO A 212 10.90 1.13 19.82
N LYS A 213 10.42 0.19 19.00
CA LYS A 213 10.38 -1.24 19.31
C LYS A 213 11.74 -1.92 19.15
N LEU A 214 12.64 -1.33 18.40
CA LEU A 214 14.05 -1.68 18.23
C LEU A 214 14.91 -0.43 18.36
N PRO A 215 16.22 -0.55 18.61
CA PRO A 215 17.12 0.60 18.55
C PRO A 215 16.96 1.37 17.24
N LEU A 216 16.80 2.69 17.29
CA LEU A 216 16.62 3.51 16.08
C LEU A 216 17.72 3.30 15.04
N ALA A 217 18.95 3.01 15.48
CA ALA A 217 20.06 2.70 14.59
C ALA A 217 19.81 1.41 13.78
N SER A 218 19.22 0.38 14.40
CA SER A 218 18.84 -0.87 13.73
C SER A 218 17.72 -0.62 12.72
N ILE A 219 16.66 0.09 13.14
CA ILE A 219 15.55 0.44 12.22
C ILE A 219 16.07 1.22 11.02
N ASN A 220 16.89 2.25 11.26
CA ASN A 220 17.47 3.06 10.19
C ASN A 220 18.35 2.22 9.26
N ALA A 221 19.19 1.33 9.79
CA ALA A 221 20.04 0.47 8.99
C ALA A 221 19.22 -0.48 8.08
N LEU A 222 18.14 -1.08 8.61
CA LEU A 222 17.25 -1.96 7.85
C LEU A 222 16.55 -1.21 6.72
N MET A 223 15.97 -0.04 6.99
CA MET A 223 15.22 0.72 6.00
C MET A 223 16.12 1.37 4.94
N THR A 224 17.33 1.82 5.29
CA THR A 224 18.27 2.43 4.35
C THR A 224 19.09 1.41 3.54
N ALA A 225 19.11 0.13 3.94
CA ALA A 225 19.73 -0.93 3.17
C ALA A 225 19.00 -1.21 1.85
N ILE A 226 17.67 -0.93 1.81
CA ILE A 226 16.85 -1.14 0.61
C ILE A 226 17.31 -0.19 -0.51
N GLY A 227 17.55 -0.75 -1.68
CA GLY A 227 18.06 -0.01 -2.83
C GLY A 227 19.58 0.18 -2.85
N SER A 228 20.30 -0.14 -1.76
CA SER A 228 21.74 -0.01 -1.70
C SER A 228 22.48 -1.00 -2.62
N LYS A 229 21.84 -2.14 -2.92
CA LYS A 229 22.36 -3.18 -3.81
C LYS A 229 22.06 -2.92 -5.31
N ARG A 230 21.35 -1.83 -5.61
CA ARG A 230 20.97 -1.45 -6.98
C ARG A 230 21.87 -0.34 -7.52
N ASP A 231 22.19 -0.40 -8.79
CA ASP A 231 22.82 0.72 -9.48
C ASP A 231 21.78 1.84 -9.80
N ARG A 232 22.26 2.97 -10.34
CA ARG A 232 21.40 4.09 -10.72
C ARG A 232 20.41 3.75 -11.84
N SER A 233 20.52 2.60 -12.49
CA SER A 233 19.58 2.09 -13.50
C SER A 233 18.56 1.12 -12.91
N GLY A 234 18.59 0.88 -11.58
CA GLY A 234 17.72 -0.05 -10.88
C GLY A 234 18.15 -1.52 -10.99
N ARG A 235 19.32 -1.81 -11.57
CA ARG A 235 19.85 -3.18 -11.68
C ARG A 235 20.59 -3.55 -10.41
N LEU A 236 20.49 -4.83 -10.02
CA LEU A 236 21.31 -5.36 -8.93
C LEU A 236 22.79 -5.22 -9.26
N ASN A 237 23.57 -4.63 -8.36
CA ASN A 237 25.02 -4.64 -8.45
C ASN A 237 25.49 -6.09 -8.39
N GLN A 238 25.97 -6.63 -9.50
CA GLN A 238 26.66 -7.93 -9.47
C GLN A 238 27.96 -7.70 -8.70
N GLY A 239 28.01 -8.24 -7.49
CA GLY A 239 29.17 -8.12 -6.62
C GLY A 239 30.43 -8.55 -7.35
N SER A 240 31.45 -7.73 -7.31
CA SER A 240 32.83 -8.03 -7.69
C SER A 240 33.48 -8.93 -6.68
#